data_6d6f52e6055fb9de33f4a6150897b074
#
_entry.id   6d6f52e6055fb9de33f4a6150897b074
#
_cell.length_a   1.000
_cell.length_b   1.000
_cell.length_c   1.000
_cell.angle_alpha   90.00
_cell.angle_beta   90.00
_cell.angle_gamma   90.00
#
_symmetry.space_group_name_H-M   'P 1'
#
loop_
_entity.id
_entity.type
_entity.pdbx_description
1 polymer ?
#
loop_
_entity_poly.entity_id
_entity_poly.type
_entity_poly.pdbx_seq_one_letter_code
_entity_poly.pdbx_strand_id
1 'polypeptide(L)' 'MKRFDVFLSDGHRLTTNEDGYRSIKTGFASTLGARLVPLNTVRGERIAHAVEINVDHVVTVSAVDDDA' A
#
# COMPACT_ATOMS: atom_id res chain seq x y z
N MET A 1 -5.79 13.38 6.93
CA MET A 1 -5.19 12.63 5.81
C MET A 1 -5.57 11.17 5.90
N LYS A 2 -5.97 10.59 4.79
CA LYS A 2 -6.29 9.16 4.77
C LYS A 2 -5.04 8.33 4.71
N ARG A 3 -5.03 7.29 5.50
CA ARG A 3 -3.96 6.31 5.51
C ARG A 3 -4.56 4.93 5.29
N PHE A 4 -3.76 4.04 4.78
CA PHE A 4 -4.18 2.68 4.48
C PHE A 4 -3.15 1.72 5.04
N ASP A 5 -3.63 0.76 5.81
CA ASP A 5 -2.80 -0.34 6.29
C ASP A 5 -2.87 -1.48 5.29
N VAL A 6 -1.71 -1.92 4.84
CA VAL A 6 -1.58 -3.00 3.87
C VAL A 6 -0.97 -4.19 4.59
N PHE A 7 -1.69 -5.30 4.59
CA PHE A 7 -1.26 -6.54 5.24
C PHE A 7 -0.77 -7.50 4.18
N LEU A 8 0.42 -8.00 4.38
CA LEU A 8 1.08 -8.89 3.44
C LEU A 8 1.00 -10.33 3.91
N SER A 9 1.16 -11.26 2.98
CA SER A 9 1.01 -12.69 3.26
C SER A 9 2.09 -13.24 4.19
N ASP A 10 3.21 -12.53 4.33
CA ASP A 10 4.29 -12.93 5.23
C ASP A 10 4.12 -12.39 6.65
N GLY A 11 3.01 -11.71 6.92
CA GLY A 11 2.73 -11.15 8.22
C GLY A 11 3.16 -9.71 8.40
N HIS A 12 3.84 -9.13 7.44
CA HIS A 12 4.24 -7.74 7.51
C HIS A 12 3.07 -6.80 7.25
N ARG A 13 3.14 -5.64 7.85
CA ARG A 13 2.17 -4.57 7.65
C ARG A 13 2.89 -3.30 7.23
N LEU A 14 2.34 -2.65 6.22
CA LEU A 14 2.81 -1.34 5.77
C LEU A 14 1.68 -0.34 5.95
N THR A 15 2.04 0.91 6.15
CA THR A 15 1.07 2.00 6.11
C THR A 15 1.43 2.91 4.95
N THR A 16 0.47 3.21 4.10
CA THR A 16 0.68 4.05 2.93
C THR A 16 -0.40 5.11 2.85
N ASN A 17 -0.23 6.03 1.91
CA ASN A 17 -1.19 7.09 1.66
C ASN A 17 -2.14 6.69 0.52
N GLU A 18 -2.97 7.65 0.10
CA GLU A 18 -3.94 7.39 -0.97
C GLU A 18 -3.27 7.06 -2.29
N ASP A 19 -2.14 7.69 -2.59
CA ASP A 19 -1.41 7.38 -3.82
C ASP A 19 -0.92 5.94 -3.83
N GLY A 20 -0.42 5.46 -2.70
CA GLY A 20 -0.01 4.06 -2.57
C GLY A 20 -1.18 3.11 -2.72
N TYR A 21 -2.32 3.46 -2.17
CA TYR A 21 -3.53 2.66 -2.32
C TYR A 21 -3.94 2.56 -3.79
N ARG A 22 -3.90 3.67 -4.51
CA ARG A 22 -4.22 3.66 -5.95
C ARG A 22 -3.24 2.79 -6.74
N SER A 23 -1.97 2.85 -6.38
CA SER A 23 -0.96 2.01 -7.03
C SER A 23 -1.27 0.53 -6.84
N ILE A 24 -1.68 0.14 -5.64
CA ILE A 24 -2.04 -1.25 -5.37
C ILE A 24 -3.26 -1.65 -6.19
N LYS A 25 -4.28 -0.81 -6.25
CA LYS A 25 -5.47 -1.11 -7.03
C LYS A 25 -5.14 -1.25 -8.52
N THR A 26 -4.29 -0.39 -9.03
CA THR A 26 -3.85 -0.46 -10.42
C THR A 26 -3.09 -1.76 -10.66
N GLY A 27 -2.24 -2.16 -9.72
CA GLY A 27 -1.50 -3.41 -9.81
C GLY A 27 -2.41 -4.62 -9.86
N PHE A 28 -3.46 -4.64 -9.04
CA PHE A 28 -4.44 -5.73 -9.08
C PHE A 28 -5.18 -5.80 -10.41
N ALA A 29 -5.46 -4.65 -11.01
CA ALA A 29 -6.16 -4.60 -12.29
C ALA A 29 -5.26 -4.98 -13.45
N SER A 30 -3.95 -4.97 -13.26
CA SER A 30 -3.01 -5.27 -14.35
C SER A 30 -2.97 -6.77 -14.60
N THR A 31 -3.10 -7.15 -15.85
CA THR A 31 -2.97 -8.55 -16.26
C THR A 31 -1.64 -8.81 -16.97
N LEU A 32 -0.79 -7.80 -17.08
CA LEU A 32 0.43 -7.88 -17.84
C LEU A 32 1.63 -7.59 -16.97
N GLY A 33 2.68 -8.36 -17.12
CA GLY A 33 3.99 -8.07 -16.63
C GLY A 33 4.16 -8.21 -15.13
N ALA A 34 5.09 -7.45 -14.61
CA ALA A 34 5.48 -7.51 -13.21
C ALA A 34 4.36 -7.02 -12.31
N ARG A 35 4.21 -7.71 -11.21
CA ARG A 35 3.20 -7.37 -10.20
C ARG A 35 3.77 -6.48 -9.08
N LEU A 36 4.95 -5.95 -9.29
CA LEU A 36 5.56 -5.03 -8.34
C LEU A 36 5.01 -3.63 -8.57
N VAL A 37 4.59 -2.99 -7.50
CA VAL A 37 4.13 -1.61 -7.55
C VAL A 37 4.93 -0.77 -6.57
N PRO A 38 5.35 0.44 -7.00
CA PRO A 38 6.02 1.35 -6.10
C PRO A 38 4.99 2.07 -5.24
N LEU A 39 5.33 2.27 -3.99
CA LEU A 39 4.53 3.12 -3.12
C LEU A 39 5.40 3.71 -2.04
N ASN A 40 4.89 4.75 -1.40
CA ASN A 40 5.56 5.38 -0.29
C ASN A 40 4.88 4.94 1.01
N THR A 41 5.68 4.47 1.96
CA THR A 41 5.16 4.25 3.30
C THR A 41 5.14 5.59 4.03
N VAL A 42 4.19 5.73 4.94
CA VAL A 42 4.04 6.97 5.69
C VAL A 42 4.16 6.68 7.18
N ARG A 43 4.68 7.65 7.90
CA ARG A 43 4.70 7.62 9.35
C ARG A 43 4.13 8.95 9.83
N GLY A 44 2.94 8.91 10.39
CA GLY A 44 2.22 10.13 10.68
C GLY A 44 1.87 10.85 9.39
N GLU A 45 2.34 12.08 9.23
CA GLU A 45 2.10 12.88 8.03
C GLU A 45 3.28 12.91 7.09
N ARG A 46 4.32 12.12 7.36
CA ARG A 46 5.55 12.15 6.59
C ARG A 46 5.72 10.87 5.80
N ILE A 47 6.29 11.01 4.62
CA ILE A 47 6.73 9.87 3.82
C ILE A 47 8.00 9.33 4.47
N ALA A 48 7.96 8.06 4.84
CA ALA A 48 9.09 7.41 5.49
C ALA A 48 10.03 6.75 4.49
N HIS A 49 9.50 5.91 3.61
CA HIS A 49 10.30 5.15 2.66
C HIS A 49 9.54 4.96 1.37
N ALA A 50 10.28 4.85 0.27
CA ALA A 50 9.75 4.36 -0.98
C ALA A 50 10.06 2.87 -1.07
N VAL A 51 9.06 2.06 -1.34
CA VAL A 51 9.21 0.61 -1.44
C VAL A 51 8.49 0.10 -2.68
N GLU A 52 8.87 -1.08 -3.12
CA GLU A 52 8.12 -1.80 -4.15
C GLU A 52 7.55 -3.06 -3.50
N ILE A 53 6.28 -3.32 -3.71
CA ILE A 53 5.64 -4.51 -3.18
C ILE A 53 5.04 -5.34 -4.30
N ASN A 54 4.99 -6.63 -4.08
CA ASN A 54 4.32 -7.54 -5.01
C ASN A 54 2.84 -7.63 -4.58
N VAL A 55 1.96 -7.16 -5.45
CA VAL A 55 0.53 -7.14 -5.14
C VAL A 55 -0.04 -8.54 -4.91
N ASP A 56 0.61 -9.57 -5.42
CA ASP A 56 0.18 -10.94 -5.17
C ASP A 56 0.31 -11.35 -3.70
N HIS A 57 1.12 -10.64 -2.94
CA HIS A 57 1.30 -10.88 -1.51
C HIS A 57 0.43 -10.02 -0.63
N VAL A 58 -0.37 -9.15 -1.21
CA VAL A 58 -1.29 -8.30 -0.44
C VAL A 58 -2.53 -9.12 -0.08
N VAL A 59 -2.79 -9.21 1.21
CA VAL A 59 -3.93 -9.96 1.72
C VAL A 59 -5.11 -9.04 1.99
N THR A 60 -4.85 -7.92 2.64
CA THR A 60 -5.90 -7.00 3.05
C THR A 60 -5.38 -5.57 3.00
N VAL A 61 -6.24 -4.66 2.60
CA VAL A 61 -5.96 -3.23 2.70
C VAL A 61 -7.10 -2.61 3.48
N SER A 62 -6.78 -1.96 4.58
CA SER A 62 -7.77 -1.31 5.43
C SER A 62 -7.56 0.19 5.43
N ALA A 63 -8.63 0.93 5.21
CA ALA A 63 -8.58 2.38 5.33
C ALA A 63 -8.57 2.74 6.82
N VAL A 64 -7.64 3.59 7.20
CA VAL A 64 -7.56 4.11 8.56
C VAL A 64 -7.96 5.57 8.51
N ASP A 65 -9.05 5.90 9.15
CA ASP A 65 -9.51 7.27 9.20
C ASP A 65 -8.81 7.97 10.36
N ASP A 66 -8.12 9.03 10.00
CA ASP A 66 -7.27 9.74 10.92
C ASP A 66 -7.96 10.93 11.56
N ASP A 67 -9.21 11.01 11.40
CA ASP A 67 -10.01 12.14 11.80
C ASP A 67 -10.54 11.97 13.20
N ALA A 68 -9.71 11.79 14.10
CA ALA A 68 -10.19 11.65 15.47
C ALA A 68 -10.52 13.01 16.05
#